data_4d9b1d506abe5fc795a64891becbaab1
#
_entry.id   4d9b1d506abe5fc795a64891becbaab1
#
_cell.length_a   1.000
_cell.length_b   1.000
_cell.length_c   1.000
_cell.angle_alpha   90.00
_cell.angle_beta   90.00
_cell.angle_gamma   90.00
#
_symmetry.space_group_name_H-M   'P 1'
#
loop_
_entity.id
_entity.type
_entity.pdbx_description
1 polymer ?
#
loop_
_entity_poly.entity_id
_entity_poly.type
_entity_poly.pdbx_seq_one_letter_code
_entity_poly.pdbx_strand_id
1 'polypeptide(L)'
;VEILEALDMVYYYPESYAAVIAASNQEQLLLEKSEDICLSRDCCSYSCCIQGCLELEAGPRGVPPKPDILIATNNQCNTLPNWWNLIAEKYKVPLIVIDYPGENTCTDIAFDYVTKQHKALIATLEKLTGNKLCIDKLNELIQNSQNSVKEWLKVIKHLKCREVRPTSLFDDINFLITARCKADTSDMYRMMEEELKEKPMSDENLIPIYWLGYPLWYHEERYLSSLLKGCKIVGSNYITWWCLNYEGEDAYEKLFYAYNYTFLNLSQATRNERLKKSICESGAKGAITLHNKSCKCDFVSARDISIPQAELEIDMIDRTFLDVDSAQRKVALLKDMVCME
;
A
#
# COMPACT_ATOMS: atom_id res chain seq x y z
N VAL A 1 -6.02 4.38 -11.45
CA VAL A 1 -7.34 4.98 -11.04
C VAL A 1 -7.79 6.03 -12.03
N GLU A 2 -6.90 6.93 -12.50
CA GLU A 2 -7.25 8.11 -13.30
C GLU A 2 -8.01 7.77 -14.58
N ILE A 3 -7.56 6.72 -15.32
CA ILE A 3 -8.25 6.23 -16.54
C ILE A 3 -9.66 5.72 -16.21
N LEU A 4 -9.83 5.01 -15.10
CA LEU A 4 -11.12 4.45 -14.70
C LEU A 4 -12.09 5.55 -14.32
N GLU A 5 -11.64 6.52 -13.54
CA GLU A 5 -12.45 7.68 -13.13
C GLU A 5 -12.77 8.59 -14.32
N ALA A 6 -11.84 8.75 -15.28
CA ALA A 6 -12.08 9.51 -16.50
C ALA A 6 -13.19 8.91 -17.37
N LEU A 7 -13.42 7.61 -17.27
CA LEU A 7 -14.48 6.87 -17.96
C LEU A 7 -15.74 6.63 -17.12
N ASP A 8 -15.85 7.27 -15.95
CA ASP A 8 -16.98 7.16 -15.00
C ASP A 8 -17.24 5.72 -14.53
N MET A 9 -16.18 4.93 -14.38
CA MET A 9 -16.28 3.55 -13.92
C MET A 9 -16.36 3.48 -12.40
N VAL A 10 -17.16 2.54 -11.90
CA VAL A 10 -17.13 2.14 -10.48
C VAL A 10 -16.06 1.05 -10.32
N TYR A 11 -15.13 1.26 -9.41
CA TYR A 11 -14.03 0.32 -9.16
C TYR A 11 -13.84 0.08 -7.67
N TYR A 12 -13.30 -1.08 -7.32
CA TYR A 12 -12.88 -1.39 -5.96
C TYR A 12 -11.56 -2.18 -5.95
N TYR A 13 -10.93 -2.20 -4.80
CA TYR A 13 -9.66 -2.86 -4.58
C TYR A 13 -9.87 -4.05 -3.62
N PRO A 14 -9.74 -5.30 -4.09
CA PRO A 14 -9.85 -6.48 -3.23
C PRO A 14 -8.87 -6.47 -2.05
N GLU A 15 -7.66 -5.90 -2.23
CA GLU A 15 -6.66 -5.76 -1.17
C GLU A 15 -7.18 -4.89 -0.02
N SER A 16 -7.82 -3.76 -0.34
CA SER A 16 -8.42 -2.89 0.68
C SER A 16 -9.55 -3.60 1.42
N TYR A 17 -10.32 -4.44 0.73
CA TYR A 17 -11.36 -5.23 1.40
C TYR A 17 -10.78 -6.33 2.29
N ALA A 18 -9.70 -6.99 1.90
CA ALA A 18 -8.99 -7.94 2.76
C ALA A 18 -8.48 -7.28 4.04
N ALA A 19 -7.97 -6.03 3.95
CA ALA A 19 -7.61 -5.25 5.14
C ALA A 19 -8.82 -4.99 6.05
N VAL A 20 -9.99 -4.64 5.49
CA VAL A 20 -11.25 -4.48 6.26
C VAL A 20 -11.69 -5.78 6.93
N ILE A 21 -11.53 -6.93 6.25
CA ILE A 21 -11.83 -8.24 6.83
C ILE A 21 -10.95 -8.50 8.05
N ALA A 22 -9.63 -8.26 7.96
CA ALA A 22 -8.71 -8.42 9.07
C ALA A 22 -9.04 -7.45 10.22
N ALA A 23 -9.30 -6.18 9.93
CA ALA A 23 -9.71 -5.18 10.92
C ALA A 23 -11.03 -5.53 11.62
N SER A 24 -11.88 -6.32 10.96
CA SER A 24 -13.14 -6.83 11.52
C SER A 24 -13.00 -8.16 12.28
N ASN A 25 -11.79 -8.69 12.41
CA ASN A 25 -11.49 -9.98 13.04
C ASN A 25 -12.22 -11.18 12.42
N GLN A 26 -12.41 -11.17 11.10
CA GLN A 26 -13.12 -12.24 10.36
C GLN A 26 -12.20 -13.02 9.42
N GLU A 27 -10.90 -12.75 9.42
CA GLU A 27 -9.93 -13.31 8.50
C GLU A 27 -9.72 -14.82 8.68
N GLN A 28 -9.76 -15.34 9.93
CA GLN A 28 -9.39 -16.73 10.20
C GLN A 28 -10.31 -17.73 9.48
N LEU A 29 -11.64 -17.53 9.60
CA LEU A 29 -12.62 -18.37 8.92
C LEU A 29 -12.45 -18.35 7.39
N LEU A 30 -12.10 -17.18 6.84
CA LEU A 30 -11.94 -17.02 5.39
C LEU A 30 -10.62 -17.61 4.91
N LEU A 31 -9.56 -17.53 5.70
CA LEU A 31 -8.29 -18.18 5.42
C LEU A 31 -8.43 -19.70 5.45
N GLU A 32 -9.13 -20.26 6.45
CA GLU A 32 -9.49 -21.69 6.51
C GLU A 32 -10.29 -22.11 5.29
N LYS A 33 -11.27 -21.29 4.88
CA LYS A 33 -12.08 -21.59 3.70
C LYS A 33 -11.30 -21.57 2.41
N SER A 34 -10.26 -20.75 2.31
CA SER A 34 -9.36 -20.76 1.15
C SER A 34 -8.53 -22.04 1.03
N GLU A 35 -8.25 -22.72 2.13
CA GLU A 35 -7.56 -24.01 2.14
C GLU A 35 -8.41 -25.12 1.51
N ASP A 36 -9.75 -25.05 1.58
CA ASP A 36 -10.67 -25.98 0.93
C ASP A 36 -10.52 -25.97 -0.59
N ILE A 37 -10.07 -24.87 -1.18
CA ILE A 37 -9.77 -24.74 -2.60
C ILE A 37 -8.27 -24.84 -2.90
N CYS A 38 -7.52 -25.48 -2.02
CA CYS A 38 -6.08 -25.75 -2.14
C CYS A 38 -5.19 -24.50 -2.19
N LEU A 39 -5.59 -23.38 -1.65
CA LEU A 39 -4.71 -22.24 -1.44
C LEU A 39 -3.97 -22.39 -0.10
N SER A 40 -2.65 -22.54 -0.17
CA SER A 40 -1.82 -22.60 1.03
C SER A 40 -1.80 -21.26 1.76
N ARG A 41 -1.73 -21.30 3.10
CA ARG A 41 -1.45 -20.11 3.93
C ARG A 41 -0.08 -19.48 3.70
N ASP A 42 0.78 -20.10 2.90
CA ASP A 42 2.04 -19.51 2.44
C ASP A 42 1.85 -18.61 1.20
N CYS A 43 0.67 -18.66 0.57
CA CYS A 43 0.27 -17.72 -0.46
C CYS A 43 -0.08 -16.36 0.17
N CYS A 44 -0.18 -15.34 -0.68
CA CYS A 44 -0.56 -14.00 -0.23
C CYS A 44 -1.86 -14.03 0.58
N SER A 45 -1.82 -13.59 1.83
CA SER A 45 -2.96 -13.61 2.74
C SER A 45 -4.13 -12.73 2.28
N TYR A 46 -3.86 -11.64 1.53
CA TYR A 46 -4.93 -10.89 0.83
C TYR A 46 -5.68 -11.79 -0.15
N SER A 47 -4.95 -12.52 -0.99
CA SER A 47 -5.52 -13.44 -1.97
C SER A 47 -6.34 -14.54 -1.29
N CYS A 48 -5.76 -15.22 -0.31
CA CYS A 48 -6.44 -16.27 0.44
C CYS A 48 -7.72 -15.76 1.11
N CYS A 49 -7.64 -14.61 1.77
CA CYS A 49 -8.78 -14.03 2.46
C CYS A 49 -9.95 -13.71 1.52
N ILE A 50 -9.65 -13.09 0.36
CA ILE A 50 -10.69 -12.78 -0.64
C ILE A 50 -11.23 -14.04 -1.31
N GLN A 51 -10.37 -15.00 -1.66
CA GLN A 51 -10.86 -16.27 -2.24
C GLN A 51 -11.76 -17.02 -1.25
N GLY A 52 -11.39 -17.08 0.03
CA GLY A 52 -12.25 -17.64 1.07
C GLY A 52 -13.57 -16.89 1.21
N CYS A 53 -13.57 -15.55 1.12
CA CYS A 53 -14.77 -14.73 1.11
C CYS A 53 -15.67 -15.06 -0.08
N LEU A 54 -15.10 -15.24 -1.27
CA LEU A 54 -15.85 -15.61 -2.47
C LEU A 54 -16.39 -17.05 -2.44
N GLU A 55 -15.68 -17.98 -1.78
CA GLU A 55 -16.13 -19.37 -1.62
C GLU A 55 -17.22 -19.52 -0.54
N LEU A 56 -17.07 -18.81 0.56
CA LEU A 56 -18.04 -18.82 1.67
C LEU A 56 -19.27 -17.95 1.37
N GLU A 57 -19.20 -17.10 0.36
CA GLU A 57 -20.20 -16.07 0.06
C GLU A 57 -20.51 -15.16 1.27
N ALA A 58 -19.49 -14.86 2.08
CA ALA A 58 -19.60 -14.09 3.32
C ALA A 58 -18.41 -13.17 3.55
N GLY A 59 -18.64 -12.10 4.31
CA GLY A 59 -17.62 -11.14 4.76
C GLY A 59 -18.25 -10.03 5.59
N PRO A 60 -17.47 -9.19 6.28
CA PRO A 60 -17.98 -8.19 7.22
C PRO A 60 -18.92 -7.15 6.59
N ARG A 61 -18.80 -6.93 5.29
CA ARG A 61 -19.67 -6.05 4.49
C ARG A 61 -20.34 -6.79 3.32
N GLY A 62 -20.47 -8.12 3.44
CA GLY A 62 -20.95 -9.00 2.37
C GLY A 62 -19.83 -9.41 1.41
N VAL A 63 -20.23 -10.02 0.30
CA VAL A 63 -19.31 -10.46 -0.75
C VAL A 63 -19.05 -9.30 -1.71
N PRO A 64 -17.81 -9.09 -2.17
CA PRO A 64 -17.55 -8.14 -3.25
C PRO A 64 -18.44 -8.41 -4.46
N PRO A 65 -18.99 -7.37 -5.10
CA PRO A 65 -19.86 -7.55 -6.25
C PRO A 65 -19.12 -8.23 -7.40
N LYS A 66 -19.85 -8.99 -8.23
CA LYS A 66 -19.27 -9.56 -9.45
C LYS A 66 -18.76 -8.43 -10.34
N PRO A 67 -17.49 -8.44 -10.76
CA PRO A 67 -16.97 -7.44 -11.67
C PRO A 67 -17.44 -7.68 -13.12
N ASP A 68 -17.50 -6.64 -13.93
CA ASP A 68 -17.67 -6.74 -15.38
C ASP A 68 -16.33 -6.98 -16.09
N ILE A 69 -15.25 -6.49 -15.50
CA ILE A 69 -13.87 -6.61 -15.98
C ILE A 69 -12.90 -6.54 -14.81
N LEU A 70 -11.78 -7.23 -14.93
CA LEU A 70 -10.67 -7.16 -14.01
C LEU A 70 -9.45 -6.49 -14.67
N ILE A 71 -8.79 -5.61 -13.94
CA ILE A 71 -7.59 -4.93 -14.40
C ILE A 71 -6.51 -5.14 -13.34
N ALA A 72 -5.43 -5.79 -13.71
CA ALA A 72 -4.27 -6.02 -12.87
C ALA A 72 -3.03 -5.31 -13.41
N THR A 73 -2.03 -5.16 -12.57
CA THR A 73 -0.70 -4.69 -12.95
C THR A 73 0.36 -5.60 -12.36
N ASN A 74 1.53 -5.67 -12.98
CA ASN A 74 2.66 -6.45 -12.45
C ASN A 74 3.66 -5.61 -11.62
N ASN A 75 3.45 -4.29 -11.55
CA ASN A 75 4.39 -3.35 -10.93
C ASN A 75 4.41 -3.36 -9.39
N GLN A 76 3.63 -4.21 -8.77
CA GLN A 76 3.62 -4.43 -7.32
C GLN A 76 4.13 -5.82 -6.97
N CYS A 77 3.54 -6.86 -7.55
CA CYS A 77 4.00 -8.23 -7.35
C CYS A 77 3.44 -9.17 -8.44
N ASN A 78 4.10 -10.34 -8.58
CA ASN A 78 3.64 -11.38 -9.51
C ASN A 78 2.42 -12.15 -9.00
N THR A 79 2.09 -12.09 -7.74
CA THR A 79 0.89 -12.74 -7.18
C THR A 79 -0.39 -12.04 -7.64
N LEU A 80 -0.35 -10.72 -7.84
CA LEU A 80 -1.52 -9.94 -8.18
C LEU A 80 -2.20 -10.39 -9.50
N PRO A 81 -1.49 -10.51 -10.64
CA PRO A 81 -2.10 -11.03 -11.88
C PRO A 81 -2.65 -12.44 -11.72
N ASN A 82 -1.96 -13.33 -11.01
CA ASN A 82 -2.40 -14.70 -10.78
C ASN A 82 -3.67 -14.74 -9.93
N TRP A 83 -3.73 -13.93 -8.87
CA TRP A 83 -4.92 -13.82 -8.05
C TRP A 83 -6.12 -13.29 -8.84
N TRP A 84 -5.92 -12.23 -9.65
CA TRP A 84 -6.96 -11.71 -10.53
C TRP A 84 -7.46 -12.74 -11.54
N ASN A 85 -6.56 -13.60 -12.03
CA ASN A 85 -6.95 -14.71 -12.93
C ASN A 85 -7.92 -15.68 -12.25
N LEU A 86 -7.69 -16.04 -10.97
CA LEU A 86 -8.62 -16.89 -10.23
C LEU A 86 -10.03 -16.27 -10.13
N ILE A 87 -10.11 -14.96 -9.90
CA ILE A 87 -11.39 -14.25 -9.87
C ILE A 87 -12.03 -14.20 -11.26
N ALA A 88 -11.21 -13.96 -12.31
CA ALA A 88 -11.67 -13.93 -13.69
C ALA A 88 -12.28 -15.27 -14.12
N GLU A 89 -11.63 -16.37 -13.76
CA GLU A 89 -12.11 -17.73 -14.04
C GLU A 89 -13.41 -18.04 -13.30
N LYS A 90 -13.50 -17.68 -12.01
CA LYS A 90 -14.71 -17.89 -11.20
C LYS A 90 -15.93 -17.17 -11.80
N TYR A 91 -15.75 -15.92 -12.20
CA TYR A 91 -16.84 -15.09 -12.70
C TYR A 91 -17.01 -15.12 -14.22
N LYS A 92 -16.08 -15.72 -14.94
CA LYS A 92 -16.01 -15.76 -16.43
C LYS A 92 -16.05 -14.36 -17.03
N VAL A 93 -15.19 -13.47 -16.52
CA VAL A 93 -15.06 -12.09 -16.96
C VAL A 93 -13.65 -11.85 -17.53
N PRO A 94 -13.50 -10.86 -18.44
CA PRO A 94 -12.19 -10.53 -19.00
C PRO A 94 -11.23 -10.00 -17.93
N LEU A 95 -9.95 -10.38 -18.07
CA LEU A 95 -8.83 -9.82 -17.32
C LEU A 95 -7.89 -9.09 -18.27
N ILE A 96 -7.54 -7.87 -17.94
CA ILE A 96 -6.47 -7.10 -18.58
C ILE A 96 -5.33 -6.92 -17.60
N VAL A 97 -4.13 -7.28 -18.01
CA VAL A 97 -2.90 -7.06 -17.23
C VAL A 97 -2.10 -5.97 -17.92
N ILE A 98 -1.76 -4.91 -17.21
CA ILE A 98 -0.84 -3.88 -17.68
C ILE A 98 0.55 -4.21 -17.15
N ASP A 99 1.47 -4.41 -18.07
CA ASP A 99 2.85 -4.76 -17.77
C ASP A 99 3.72 -3.49 -17.74
N TYR A 100 4.35 -3.26 -16.60
CA TYR A 100 5.27 -2.14 -16.38
C TYR A 100 6.70 -2.70 -16.22
N PRO A 101 7.60 -2.47 -17.18
CA PRO A 101 8.93 -3.08 -17.19
C PRO A 101 9.89 -2.54 -16.11
N GLY A 102 9.51 -1.45 -15.41
CA GLY A 102 10.35 -0.85 -14.37
C GLY A 102 11.58 -0.12 -14.89
N GLU A 103 12.54 0.13 -14.01
CA GLU A 103 13.73 0.93 -14.31
C GLU A 103 14.83 0.19 -15.08
N ASN A 104 14.72 -1.13 -15.21
CA ASN A 104 15.73 -1.96 -15.90
C ASN A 104 15.62 -1.93 -17.44
N THR A 105 14.61 -1.25 -17.96
CA THR A 105 14.37 -1.11 -19.40
C THR A 105 14.64 0.33 -19.84
N CYS A 106 15.20 0.50 -21.04
CA CYS A 106 15.39 1.81 -21.65
C CYS A 106 14.07 2.61 -21.60
N THR A 107 14.13 3.85 -21.10
CA THR A 107 12.95 4.67 -20.80
C THR A 107 12.04 4.87 -22.02
N ASP A 108 12.61 5.16 -23.19
CA ASP A 108 11.84 5.41 -24.42
C ASP A 108 11.10 4.14 -24.87
N ILE A 109 11.77 2.98 -24.79
CA ILE A 109 11.15 1.68 -25.14
C ILE A 109 10.04 1.34 -24.13
N ALA A 110 10.30 1.54 -22.84
CA ALA A 110 9.32 1.31 -21.79
C ALA A 110 8.10 2.23 -21.93
N PHE A 111 8.32 3.51 -22.23
CA PHE A 111 7.27 4.49 -22.46
C PHE A 111 6.36 4.10 -23.62
N ASP A 112 6.95 3.79 -24.78
CA ASP A 112 6.19 3.35 -25.96
C ASP A 112 5.36 2.09 -25.69
N TYR A 113 5.97 1.13 -24.98
CA TYR A 113 5.34 -0.13 -24.63
C TYR A 113 4.15 0.07 -23.69
N VAL A 114 4.33 0.81 -22.60
CA VAL A 114 3.27 1.10 -21.62
C VAL A 114 2.16 1.96 -22.24
N THR A 115 2.53 2.97 -23.03
CA THR A 115 1.56 3.84 -23.70
C THR A 115 0.65 3.07 -24.66
N LYS A 116 1.19 2.09 -25.41
CA LYS A 116 0.37 1.20 -26.26
C LYS A 116 -0.63 0.41 -25.44
N GLN A 117 -0.23 -0.10 -24.27
CA GLN A 117 -1.13 -0.85 -23.38
C GLN A 117 -2.21 0.09 -22.78
N HIS A 118 -1.85 1.29 -22.34
CA HIS A 118 -2.84 2.27 -21.85
C HIS A 118 -3.88 2.61 -22.93
N LYS A 119 -3.45 2.85 -24.17
CA LYS A 119 -4.36 3.11 -25.31
C LYS A 119 -5.27 1.92 -25.60
N ALA A 120 -4.73 0.69 -25.54
CA ALA A 120 -5.52 -0.53 -25.74
C ALA A 120 -6.53 -0.74 -24.60
N LEU A 121 -6.12 -0.50 -23.35
CA LEU A 121 -7.01 -0.50 -22.19
C LEU A 121 -8.15 0.49 -22.39
N ILE A 122 -7.85 1.76 -22.68
CA ILE A 122 -8.84 2.82 -22.91
C ILE A 122 -9.83 2.39 -23.99
N ALA A 123 -9.35 1.92 -25.15
CA ALA A 123 -10.22 1.49 -26.24
C ALA A 123 -11.15 0.32 -25.84
N THR A 124 -10.68 -0.57 -24.96
CA THR A 124 -11.49 -1.68 -24.44
C THR A 124 -12.54 -1.17 -23.47
N LEU A 125 -12.16 -0.28 -22.55
CA LEU A 125 -13.07 0.30 -21.58
C LEU A 125 -14.12 1.20 -22.21
N GLU A 126 -13.76 1.98 -23.25
CA GLU A 126 -14.71 2.76 -24.03
C GLU A 126 -15.80 1.89 -24.69
N LYS A 127 -15.41 0.71 -25.18
CA LYS A 127 -16.39 -0.25 -25.75
C LYS A 127 -17.27 -0.85 -24.67
N LEU A 128 -16.73 -1.12 -23.50
CA LEU A 128 -17.47 -1.72 -22.39
C LEU A 128 -18.48 -0.72 -21.77
N THR A 129 -18.04 0.50 -21.55
CA THR A 129 -18.86 1.54 -20.87
C THR A 129 -19.76 2.32 -21.82
N GLY A 130 -19.40 2.41 -23.10
CA GLY A 130 -20.01 3.35 -24.06
C GLY A 130 -19.52 4.79 -23.90
N ASN A 131 -18.74 5.10 -22.88
CA ASN A 131 -18.16 6.42 -22.64
C ASN A 131 -16.91 6.62 -23.50
N LYS A 132 -16.60 7.89 -23.79
CA LYS A 132 -15.36 8.27 -24.47
C LYS A 132 -14.44 8.99 -23.53
N LEU A 133 -13.15 8.63 -23.57
CA LEU A 133 -12.15 9.32 -22.78
C LEU A 133 -12.02 10.78 -23.21
N CYS A 134 -12.21 11.69 -22.26
CA CYS A 134 -11.90 13.10 -22.43
C CYS A 134 -10.49 13.35 -21.88
N ILE A 135 -9.57 13.80 -22.72
CA ILE A 135 -8.17 14.03 -22.31
C ILE A 135 -8.05 15.16 -21.28
N ASP A 136 -8.90 16.18 -21.37
CA ASP A 136 -8.90 17.29 -20.41
C ASP A 136 -9.34 16.79 -19.02
N LYS A 137 -10.38 15.94 -18.96
CA LYS A 137 -10.79 15.27 -17.72
C LYS A 137 -9.67 14.39 -17.14
N LEU A 138 -8.98 13.64 -17.99
CA LEU A 138 -7.84 12.82 -17.55
C LEU A 138 -6.71 13.69 -16.97
N ASN A 139 -6.38 14.80 -17.61
CA ASN A 139 -5.38 15.76 -17.12
C ASN A 139 -5.79 16.37 -15.76
N GLU A 140 -7.06 16.74 -15.59
CA GLU A 140 -7.61 17.22 -14.33
C GLU A 140 -7.44 16.16 -13.22
N LEU A 141 -7.82 14.91 -13.48
CA LEU A 141 -7.69 13.81 -12.52
C LEU A 141 -6.23 13.53 -12.14
N ILE A 142 -5.31 13.60 -13.10
CA ILE A 142 -3.86 13.50 -12.83
C ILE A 142 -3.40 14.65 -11.94
N GLN A 143 -3.87 15.88 -12.20
CA GLN A 143 -3.55 17.03 -11.35
C GLN A 143 -4.08 16.86 -9.93
N ASN A 144 -5.27 16.31 -9.76
CA ASN A 144 -5.83 15.99 -8.46
C ASN A 144 -4.98 14.93 -7.73
N SER A 145 -4.50 13.91 -8.46
CA SER A 145 -3.57 12.91 -7.90
C SER A 145 -2.27 13.55 -7.41
N GLN A 146 -1.67 14.45 -8.18
CA GLN A 146 -0.49 15.21 -7.77
C GLN A 146 -0.75 16.05 -6.52
N ASN A 147 -1.90 16.72 -6.47
CA ASN A 147 -2.30 17.53 -5.31
C ASN A 147 -2.47 16.65 -4.06
N SER A 148 -3.14 15.50 -4.20
CA SER A 148 -3.33 14.55 -3.08
C SER A 148 -2.01 14.04 -2.52
N VAL A 149 -1.06 13.67 -3.39
CA VAL A 149 0.31 13.28 -2.97
C VAL A 149 1.00 14.42 -2.24
N LYS A 150 0.91 15.66 -2.77
CA LYS A 150 1.53 16.84 -2.16
C LYS A 150 0.98 17.12 -0.77
N GLU A 151 -0.33 17.06 -0.59
CA GLU A 151 -0.96 17.29 0.71
C GLU A 151 -0.65 16.15 1.69
N TRP A 152 -0.67 14.89 1.24
CA TRP A 152 -0.26 13.76 2.07
C TRP A 152 1.17 13.87 2.58
N LEU A 153 2.10 14.32 1.72
CA LEU A 153 3.49 14.57 2.14
C LEU A 153 3.63 15.64 3.23
N LYS A 154 2.69 16.59 3.33
CA LYS A 154 2.64 17.53 4.45
C LYS A 154 2.15 16.85 5.73
N VAL A 155 1.10 16.03 5.62
CA VAL A 155 0.55 15.26 6.75
C VAL A 155 1.64 14.43 7.42
N ILE A 156 2.39 13.63 6.65
CA ILE A 156 3.41 12.74 7.21
C ILE A 156 4.62 13.48 7.83
N LYS A 157 4.87 14.75 7.49
CA LYS A 157 5.91 15.54 8.15
C LYS A 157 5.64 15.79 9.64
N HIS A 158 4.37 15.79 10.04
CA HIS A 158 3.98 16.01 11.44
C HIS A 158 4.30 14.81 12.34
N LEU A 159 4.55 13.60 11.77
CA LEU A 159 4.97 12.40 12.53
C LEU A 159 6.18 12.64 13.43
N LYS A 160 7.09 13.50 13.02
CA LYS A 160 8.32 13.77 13.76
C LYS A 160 8.09 14.49 15.07
N CYS A 161 7.08 15.36 15.13
CA CYS A 161 6.94 16.32 16.22
C CYS A 161 5.57 16.30 16.89
N ARG A 162 4.55 15.75 16.28
CA ARG A 162 3.19 15.75 16.84
C ARG A 162 2.80 14.38 17.37
N GLU A 163 1.87 14.36 18.32
CA GLU A 163 1.25 13.13 18.79
C GLU A 163 0.27 12.61 17.75
N VAL A 164 0.65 11.53 17.06
CA VAL A 164 -0.15 10.90 16.02
C VAL A 164 -0.28 9.42 16.33
N ARG A 165 -1.50 8.88 16.24
CA ARG A 165 -1.72 7.44 16.38
C ARG A 165 -1.18 6.72 15.12
N PRO A 166 -0.30 5.74 15.28
CA PRO A 166 0.29 5.03 14.13
C PRO A 166 -0.76 4.38 13.21
N THR A 167 -1.83 3.84 13.80
CA THR A 167 -2.92 3.18 13.06
C THR A 167 -3.61 4.13 12.11
N SER A 168 -3.89 5.38 12.51
CA SER A 168 -4.59 6.34 11.66
C SER A 168 -3.84 6.62 10.37
N LEU A 169 -2.51 6.70 10.39
CA LEU A 169 -1.72 6.94 9.18
C LEU A 169 -1.77 5.78 8.20
N PHE A 170 -1.80 4.56 8.70
CA PHE A 170 -1.92 3.37 7.87
C PHE A 170 -3.33 3.22 7.27
N ASP A 171 -4.36 3.70 7.98
CA ASP A 171 -5.72 3.75 7.45
C ASP A 171 -5.89 4.88 6.43
N ASP A 172 -5.38 6.07 6.76
CA ASP A 172 -5.58 7.28 5.97
C ASP A 172 -4.85 7.26 4.62
N ILE A 173 -3.73 6.53 4.50
CA ILE A 173 -3.05 6.32 3.22
C ILE A 173 -3.95 5.61 2.18
N ASN A 174 -4.97 4.88 2.62
CA ASN A 174 -5.87 4.17 1.73
C ASN A 174 -6.60 5.11 0.75
N PHE A 175 -6.87 6.34 1.14
CA PHE A 175 -7.44 7.34 0.23
C PHE A 175 -6.48 7.69 -0.92
N LEU A 176 -5.17 7.73 -0.64
CA LEU A 176 -4.17 7.92 -1.68
C LEU A 176 -4.06 6.70 -2.61
N ILE A 177 -4.35 5.50 -2.12
CA ILE A 177 -4.35 4.28 -2.92
C ILE A 177 -5.58 4.24 -3.83
N THR A 178 -6.77 4.47 -3.28
CA THR A 178 -8.04 4.17 -3.91
C THR A 178 -8.75 5.36 -4.55
N ALA A 179 -8.47 6.58 -4.12
CA ALA A 179 -9.23 7.78 -4.48
C ALA A 179 -8.37 9.03 -4.77
N ARG A 180 -7.06 8.87 -5.00
CA ARG A 180 -6.12 10.00 -5.13
C ARG A 180 -6.50 11.03 -6.19
N CYS A 181 -7.15 10.61 -7.27
CA CYS A 181 -7.56 11.49 -8.36
C CYS A 181 -8.84 12.28 -8.08
N LYS A 182 -9.51 12.05 -6.96
CA LYS A 182 -10.68 12.83 -6.55
C LYS A 182 -10.25 14.12 -5.86
N ALA A 183 -10.91 15.22 -6.17
CA ALA A 183 -10.61 16.52 -5.57
C ALA A 183 -10.74 16.50 -4.05
N ASP A 184 -11.76 15.82 -3.53
CA ASP A 184 -12.04 15.68 -2.09
C ASP A 184 -10.87 15.05 -1.32
N THR A 185 -10.06 14.19 -1.96
CA THR A 185 -8.91 13.55 -1.30
C THR A 185 -7.84 14.56 -0.90
N SER A 186 -7.51 15.51 -1.77
CA SER A 186 -6.56 16.56 -1.44
C SER A 186 -7.09 17.52 -0.37
N ASP A 187 -8.39 17.82 -0.39
CA ASP A 187 -9.04 18.65 0.61
C ASP A 187 -9.06 17.97 1.98
N MET A 188 -9.37 16.67 2.02
CA MET A 188 -9.31 15.87 3.24
C MET A 188 -7.90 15.89 3.85
N TYR A 189 -6.85 15.65 3.06
CA TYR A 189 -5.47 15.69 3.59
C TYR A 189 -5.05 17.09 4.06
N ARG A 190 -5.56 18.15 3.44
CA ARG A 190 -5.34 19.53 3.92
C ARG A 190 -6.01 19.75 5.28
N MET A 191 -7.25 19.28 5.46
CA MET A 191 -7.93 19.33 6.74
C MET A 191 -7.19 18.54 7.82
N MET A 192 -6.71 17.33 7.50
CA MET A 192 -5.89 16.53 8.41
C MET A 192 -4.59 17.24 8.80
N GLU A 193 -3.92 17.89 7.85
CA GLU A 193 -2.70 18.67 8.16
C GLU A 193 -3.00 19.82 9.14
N GLU A 194 -4.10 20.55 8.94
CA GLU A 194 -4.52 21.61 9.85
C GLU A 194 -4.85 21.06 11.26
N GLU A 195 -5.58 19.94 11.35
CA GLU A 195 -5.84 19.29 12.64
C GLU A 195 -4.55 18.85 13.35
N LEU A 196 -3.58 18.33 12.59
CA LEU A 196 -2.30 17.91 13.16
C LEU A 196 -1.46 19.07 13.69
N LYS A 197 -1.59 20.28 13.13
CA LYS A 197 -0.94 21.47 13.67
C LYS A 197 -1.41 21.83 15.08
N GLU A 198 -2.67 21.52 15.38
CA GLU A 198 -3.28 21.76 16.69
C GLU A 198 -3.02 20.62 17.71
N LYS A 199 -2.54 19.46 17.27
CA LYS A 199 -2.21 18.35 18.17
C LYS A 199 -1.04 18.70 19.08
N PRO A 200 -0.99 18.14 20.32
CA PRO A 200 0.15 18.29 21.21
C PRO A 200 1.47 17.89 20.54
N MET A 201 2.55 18.48 20.99
CA MET A 201 3.89 17.98 20.68
C MET A 201 4.05 16.60 21.28
N SER A 202 4.66 15.69 20.53
CA SER A 202 4.98 14.34 21.06
C SER A 202 6.01 14.45 22.19
N ASP A 203 5.91 13.53 23.16
CA ASP A 203 6.89 13.42 24.24
C ASP A 203 8.30 13.21 23.64
N GLU A 204 9.24 14.10 24.04
CA GLU A 204 10.63 14.06 23.59
C GLU A 204 11.40 12.84 24.11
N ASN A 205 10.91 12.22 25.20
CA ASN A 205 11.50 11.00 25.76
C ASN A 205 11.15 9.72 24.96
N LEU A 206 10.21 9.80 24.03
CA LEU A 206 9.88 8.68 23.16
C LEU A 206 11.00 8.42 22.15
N ILE A 207 11.39 7.15 22.00
CA ILE A 207 12.39 6.74 21.03
C ILE A 207 11.79 6.84 19.62
N PRO A 208 12.36 7.66 18.73
CA PRO A 208 11.89 7.78 17.35
C PRO A 208 12.29 6.54 16.55
N ILE A 209 11.31 5.82 16.02
CA ILE A 209 11.51 4.62 15.21
C ILE A 209 10.96 4.77 13.80
N TYR A 210 11.57 4.05 12.87
CA TYR A 210 11.08 3.88 11.51
C TYR A 210 10.36 2.54 11.37
N TRP A 211 9.15 2.56 10.80
CA TRP A 211 8.38 1.36 10.54
C TRP A 211 8.64 0.85 9.13
N LEU A 212 9.15 -0.37 8.99
CA LEU A 212 9.49 -1.00 7.72
C LEU A 212 8.55 -2.16 7.43
N GLY A 213 7.88 -2.10 6.30
CA GLY A 213 6.96 -3.13 5.85
C GLY A 213 5.48 -2.75 5.97
N TYR A 214 4.62 -3.75 5.80
CA TYR A 214 3.18 -3.55 5.81
C TYR A 214 2.65 -3.22 7.20
N PRO A 215 1.50 -2.51 7.29
CA PRO A 215 0.75 -2.43 8.55
C PRO A 215 0.22 -3.80 8.98
N LEU A 216 -0.09 -3.93 10.25
CA LEU A 216 -0.86 -5.04 10.80
C LEU A 216 -2.35 -4.67 10.69
N TRP A 217 -3.08 -5.23 9.72
CA TRP A 217 -4.47 -4.83 9.46
C TRP A 217 -5.47 -5.32 10.51
N TYR A 218 -5.11 -6.33 11.31
CA TYR A 218 -5.90 -6.80 12.46
C TYR A 218 -5.72 -5.86 13.66
N HIS A 219 -6.02 -4.59 13.47
CA HIS A 219 -5.85 -3.52 14.45
C HIS A 219 -6.45 -3.86 15.81
N GLU A 220 -5.65 -4.44 16.66
CA GLU A 220 -5.89 -4.18 18.05
C GLU A 220 -4.94 -3.04 18.44
N GLU A 221 -5.47 -1.83 18.57
CA GLU A 221 -4.78 -0.67 19.14
C GLU A 221 -4.03 -1.07 20.40
N ARG A 222 -4.56 -2.06 21.11
CA ARG A 222 -3.96 -2.70 22.25
C ARG A 222 -2.61 -3.36 21.96
N TYR A 223 -2.43 -4.04 20.81
CA TYR A 223 -1.15 -4.69 20.47
C TYR A 223 -0.11 -3.68 20.05
N LEU A 224 -0.47 -2.76 19.18
CA LEU A 224 0.44 -1.73 18.71
C LEU A 224 0.84 -0.79 19.86
N SER A 225 -0.08 -0.36 20.72
CA SER A 225 0.21 0.49 21.87
C SER A 225 1.14 -0.22 22.85
N SER A 226 0.94 -1.53 23.08
CA SER A 226 1.81 -2.33 23.94
C SER A 226 3.20 -2.51 23.31
N LEU A 227 3.26 -2.85 22.02
CA LEU A 227 4.49 -3.06 21.27
C LEU A 227 5.32 -1.77 21.20
N LEU A 228 4.67 -0.63 20.94
CA LEU A 228 5.31 0.67 20.76
C LEU A 228 5.48 1.46 22.06
N LYS A 229 5.22 0.86 23.23
CA LYS A 229 5.38 1.56 24.51
C LYS A 229 6.77 2.16 24.65
N GLY A 230 6.85 3.49 24.82
CA GLY A 230 8.11 4.24 24.91
C GLY A 230 8.75 4.55 23.54
N CYS A 231 8.07 4.25 22.45
CA CYS A 231 8.50 4.59 21.09
C CYS A 231 7.46 5.45 20.37
N LYS A 232 7.90 6.18 19.36
CA LYS A 232 7.02 6.85 18.39
C LYS A 232 7.46 6.54 16.96
N ILE A 233 6.51 6.28 16.07
CA ILE A 233 6.81 6.15 14.65
C ILE A 233 7.03 7.54 14.05
N VAL A 234 8.21 7.76 13.47
CA VAL A 234 8.56 9.03 12.81
C VAL A 234 8.62 8.93 11.29
N GLY A 235 8.45 7.75 10.76
CA GLY A 235 8.38 7.47 9.33
C GLY A 235 8.07 6.01 9.04
N SER A 236 7.61 5.75 7.83
CA SER A 236 7.39 4.41 7.30
C SER A 236 7.52 4.40 5.79
N ASN A 237 8.11 3.34 5.24
CA ASN A 237 8.14 3.14 3.80
C ASN A 237 6.74 2.90 3.22
N TYR A 238 5.86 2.21 3.94
CA TYR A 238 4.51 1.91 3.48
C TYR A 238 3.69 3.18 3.16
N ILE A 239 3.73 4.19 4.03
CA ILE A 239 2.99 5.43 3.83
C ILE A 239 3.57 6.33 2.73
N THR A 240 4.77 6.02 2.23
CA THR A 240 5.42 6.73 1.12
C THR A 240 5.40 5.96 -0.20
N TRP A 241 5.16 4.63 -0.21
CA TRP A 241 5.12 3.82 -1.45
C TRP A 241 4.11 4.33 -2.47
N TRP A 242 3.02 4.90 -2.00
CA TRP A 242 1.90 5.37 -2.81
C TRP A 242 2.00 6.83 -3.22
N CYS A 243 3.08 7.51 -2.80
CA CYS A 243 3.41 8.86 -3.26
C CYS A 243 4.00 8.79 -4.68
N LEU A 244 3.10 8.58 -5.65
CA LEU A 244 3.48 8.44 -7.04
C LEU A 244 3.98 9.75 -7.62
N ASN A 245 4.98 9.66 -8.51
CA ASN A 245 5.58 10.82 -9.17
C ASN A 245 5.05 10.93 -10.61
N TYR A 246 4.29 11.99 -10.88
CA TYR A 246 3.67 12.26 -12.18
C TYR A 246 4.54 13.25 -12.97
N GLU A 247 5.72 12.80 -13.40
CA GLU A 247 6.59 13.58 -14.28
C GLU A 247 6.10 13.53 -15.74
N GLY A 248 6.53 14.50 -16.56
CA GLY A 248 6.22 14.55 -17.99
C GLY A 248 5.30 15.70 -18.37
N GLU A 249 5.15 15.89 -19.66
CA GLU A 249 4.38 17.00 -20.26
C GLU A 249 2.93 16.62 -20.51
N ASP A 250 2.69 15.43 -21.06
CA ASP A 250 1.33 14.96 -21.38
C ASP A 250 0.80 13.92 -20.37
N ALA A 251 -0.46 13.56 -20.49
CA ALA A 251 -1.14 12.61 -19.62
C ALA A 251 -0.50 11.21 -19.66
N TYR A 252 -0.03 10.74 -20.81
CA TYR A 252 0.54 9.41 -20.95
C TYR A 252 1.93 9.33 -20.33
N GLU A 253 2.74 10.37 -20.48
CA GLU A 253 4.03 10.49 -19.81
C GLU A 253 3.85 10.49 -18.29
N LYS A 254 2.93 11.32 -17.78
CA LYS A 254 2.64 11.40 -16.35
C LYS A 254 2.18 10.07 -15.77
N LEU A 255 1.29 9.37 -16.46
CA LEU A 255 0.86 8.02 -16.05
C LEU A 255 1.99 7.00 -16.14
N PHE A 256 2.82 7.07 -17.19
CA PHE A 256 3.97 6.20 -17.32
C PHE A 256 4.93 6.37 -16.13
N TYR A 257 5.40 7.59 -15.85
CA TYR A 257 6.33 7.82 -14.75
C TYR A 257 5.73 7.42 -13.40
N ALA A 258 4.45 7.75 -13.17
CA ALA A 258 3.77 7.40 -11.92
C ALA A 258 3.70 5.90 -11.67
N TYR A 259 3.37 5.11 -12.68
CA TYR A 259 3.10 3.68 -12.50
C TYR A 259 4.29 2.78 -12.83
N ASN A 260 5.18 3.17 -13.76
CA ASN A 260 6.36 2.38 -14.08
C ASN A 260 7.42 2.42 -12.97
N TYR A 261 7.50 3.52 -12.24
CA TYR A 261 8.50 3.74 -11.18
C TYR A 261 7.90 3.72 -9.77
N THR A 262 6.84 2.92 -9.57
CA THR A 262 6.32 2.63 -8.23
C THR A 262 7.41 1.97 -7.39
N PHE A 263 7.39 2.19 -6.07
CA PHE A 263 8.45 1.73 -5.17
C PHE A 263 8.77 0.23 -5.34
N LEU A 264 7.76 -0.61 -5.43
CA LEU A 264 7.96 -2.06 -5.56
C LEU A 264 8.49 -2.49 -6.94
N ASN A 265 8.36 -1.65 -7.96
CA ASN A 265 8.85 -1.90 -9.32
C ASN A 265 10.28 -1.39 -9.56
N LEU A 266 10.88 -0.78 -8.56
CA LEU A 266 12.27 -0.33 -8.60
C LEU A 266 13.23 -1.48 -8.29
N SER A 267 14.47 -1.36 -8.75
CA SER A 267 15.53 -2.29 -8.36
C SER A 267 15.76 -2.28 -6.85
N GLN A 268 16.32 -3.37 -6.34
CA GLN A 268 16.64 -3.46 -4.92
C GLN A 268 17.64 -2.34 -4.51
N ALA A 269 18.59 -2.00 -5.38
CA ALA A 269 19.54 -0.93 -5.12
C ALA A 269 18.86 0.42 -4.95
N THR A 270 17.98 0.80 -5.88
CA THR A 270 17.23 2.06 -5.83
C THR A 270 16.28 2.10 -4.62
N ARG A 271 15.60 0.98 -4.31
CA ARG A 271 14.75 0.89 -3.12
C ARG A 271 15.55 1.11 -1.84
N ASN A 272 16.71 0.48 -1.71
CA ASN A 272 17.57 0.63 -0.54
C ASN A 272 18.10 2.06 -0.39
N GLU A 273 18.50 2.71 -1.49
CA GLU A 273 18.93 4.10 -1.48
C GLU A 273 17.81 5.05 -1.01
N ARG A 274 16.61 4.91 -1.60
CA ARG A 274 15.42 5.70 -1.19
C ARG A 274 15.08 5.47 0.29
N LEU A 275 15.17 4.23 0.75
CA LEU A 275 14.90 3.87 2.12
C LEU A 275 15.90 4.48 3.09
N LYS A 276 17.20 4.37 2.82
CA LYS A 276 18.27 5.00 3.63
C LYS A 276 18.04 6.51 3.75
N LYS A 277 17.74 7.16 2.64
CA LYS A 277 17.42 8.59 2.61
C LYS A 277 16.20 8.90 3.49
N SER A 278 15.11 8.16 3.34
CA SER A 278 13.88 8.36 4.11
C SER A 278 14.10 8.15 5.62
N ILE A 279 14.85 7.12 6.02
CA ILE A 279 15.21 6.88 7.41
C ILE A 279 16.03 8.04 7.97
N CYS A 280 17.06 8.48 7.27
CA CYS A 280 17.89 9.60 7.67
C CYS A 280 17.07 10.88 7.82
N GLU A 281 16.24 11.21 6.84
CA GLU A 281 15.37 12.38 6.86
C GLU A 281 14.31 12.31 7.97
N SER A 282 13.87 11.11 8.36
CA SER A 282 12.90 10.92 9.44
C SER A 282 13.48 11.26 10.83
N GLY A 283 14.80 11.17 11.01
CA GLY A 283 15.46 11.30 12.30
C GLY A 283 15.22 10.09 13.22
N ALA A 284 14.88 8.93 12.66
CA ALA A 284 14.74 7.70 13.43
C ALA A 284 16.06 7.26 14.03
N LYS A 285 16.04 6.79 15.27
CA LYS A 285 17.19 6.21 15.99
C LYS A 285 17.16 4.69 15.97
N GLY A 286 16.02 4.08 15.67
CA GLY A 286 15.86 2.64 15.52
C GLY A 286 14.80 2.31 14.49
N ALA A 287 14.71 1.05 14.06
CA ALA A 287 13.72 0.58 13.13
C ALA A 287 13.01 -0.69 13.63
N ILE A 288 11.73 -0.82 13.30
CA ILE A 288 11.01 -2.08 13.40
C ILE A 288 10.80 -2.58 11.97
N THR A 289 11.40 -3.72 11.66
CA THR A 289 11.34 -4.37 10.36
C THR A 289 10.37 -5.54 10.40
N LEU A 290 9.35 -5.51 9.57
CA LEU A 290 8.32 -6.55 9.52
C LEU A 290 8.61 -7.51 8.37
N HIS A 291 8.89 -8.76 8.71
CA HIS A 291 9.00 -9.86 7.76
C HIS A 291 7.63 -10.51 7.58
N ASN A 292 6.94 -10.11 6.52
CA ASN A 292 5.61 -10.62 6.24
C ASN A 292 5.71 -12.03 5.62
N LYS A 293 5.13 -13.02 6.29
CA LYS A 293 5.18 -14.42 5.88
C LYS A 293 4.61 -14.63 4.46
N SER A 294 3.46 -14.10 4.18
CA SER A 294 2.73 -14.33 2.94
C SER A 294 3.10 -13.37 1.80
N CYS A 295 3.72 -12.21 2.09
CA CYS A 295 4.15 -11.25 1.08
C CYS A 295 5.61 -11.45 0.70
N LYS A 296 5.87 -11.83 -0.56
CA LYS A 296 7.22 -12.12 -1.06
C LYS A 296 7.86 -10.97 -1.84
N CYS A 297 7.13 -9.88 -2.07
CA CYS A 297 7.65 -8.72 -2.81
C CYS A 297 8.28 -7.65 -1.90
N ASP A 298 7.99 -7.67 -0.60
CA ASP A 298 8.53 -6.71 0.36
C ASP A 298 9.87 -7.21 0.94
N PHE A 299 10.84 -7.43 0.05
CA PHE A 299 12.22 -7.62 0.47
C PHE A 299 12.86 -6.26 0.76
N VAL A 300 12.68 -5.78 1.99
CA VAL A 300 13.54 -4.72 2.51
C VAL A 300 14.82 -5.39 2.99
N SER A 301 15.96 -5.06 2.37
CA SER A 301 17.25 -5.52 2.89
C SER A 301 17.58 -4.73 4.16
N ALA A 302 17.15 -5.24 5.30
CA ALA A 302 17.47 -4.68 6.61
C ALA A 302 18.98 -4.58 6.86
N ARG A 303 19.77 -5.40 6.15
CA ARG A 303 21.25 -5.46 6.29
C ARG A 303 21.96 -4.15 5.95
N ASP A 304 21.35 -3.32 5.10
CA ASP A 304 21.96 -2.06 4.64
C ASP A 304 21.55 -0.86 5.52
N ILE A 305 20.76 -1.07 6.56
CA ILE A 305 20.30 -0.02 7.46
C ILE A 305 21.25 0.06 8.65
N SER A 306 21.82 1.24 8.89
CA SER A 306 22.89 1.46 9.87
C SER A 306 22.40 1.75 11.30
N ILE A 307 21.09 1.79 11.55
CA ILE A 307 20.51 1.99 12.88
C ILE A 307 20.07 0.67 13.51
N PRO A 308 19.99 0.58 14.85
CA PRO A 308 19.49 -0.61 15.54
C PRO A 308 18.11 -1.03 15.05
N GLN A 309 17.85 -2.35 14.97
CA GLN A 309 16.62 -2.89 14.44
C GLN A 309 16.01 -3.99 15.30
N ALA A 310 14.66 -4.00 15.36
CA ALA A 310 13.88 -5.15 15.80
C ALA A 310 13.21 -5.80 14.60
N GLU A 311 13.61 -7.03 14.27
CA GLU A 311 13.03 -7.80 13.17
C GLU A 311 11.89 -8.68 13.68
N LEU A 312 10.67 -8.47 13.19
CA LEU A 312 9.47 -9.17 13.61
C LEU A 312 8.93 -10.02 12.47
N GLU A 313 8.69 -11.30 12.74
CA GLU A 313 7.95 -12.16 11.83
C GLU A 313 6.45 -11.95 12.05
N ILE A 314 5.75 -11.60 10.98
CA ILE A 314 4.32 -11.27 11.02
C ILE A 314 3.62 -11.80 9.78
N ASP A 315 2.30 -11.72 9.78
CA ASP A 315 1.51 -11.62 8.56
C ASP A 315 0.59 -10.39 8.65
N MET A 316 0.38 -9.71 7.52
CA MET A 316 -0.41 -8.47 7.49
C MET A 316 -1.91 -8.70 7.74
N ILE A 317 -2.41 -9.92 7.50
CA ILE A 317 -3.81 -10.33 7.63
C ILE A 317 -3.98 -11.41 8.71
N ASP A 318 -3.15 -12.46 8.67
CA ASP A 318 -3.26 -13.59 9.60
C ASP A 318 -2.59 -13.27 10.93
N ARG A 319 -3.41 -12.87 11.92
CA ARG A 319 -2.92 -12.52 13.26
C ARG A 319 -2.24 -13.67 14.00
N THR A 320 -2.46 -14.93 13.60
CA THR A 320 -1.88 -16.10 14.29
C THR A 320 -0.36 -16.18 14.13
N PHE A 321 0.21 -15.44 13.17
CA PHE A 321 1.66 -15.35 12.99
C PHE A 321 2.36 -14.35 13.88
N LEU A 322 1.65 -13.47 14.58
CA LEU A 322 2.26 -12.53 15.51
C LEU A 322 2.44 -13.18 16.89
N ASP A 323 3.67 -13.55 17.24
CA ASP A 323 4.04 -13.82 18.61
C ASP A 323 4.29 -12.50 19.36
N VAL A 324 3.26 -12.05 20.09
CA VAL A 324 3.26 -10.76 20.80
C VAL A 324 4.37 -10.67 21.82
N ASP A 325 4.61 -11.76 22.60
CA ASP A 325 5.62 -11.76 23.65
C ASP A 325 7.03 -11.70 23.06
N SER A 326 7.27 -12.42 21.96
CA SER A 326 8.54 -12.35 21.24
C SER A 326 8.76 -10.96 20.64
N ALA A 327 7.75 -10.38 20.02
CA ALA A 327 7.80 -9.05 19.44
C ALA A 327 8.12 -7.99 20.53
N GLN A 328 7.47 -8.05 21.67
CA GLN A 328 7.73 -7.14 22.81
C GLN A 328 9.16 -7.24 23.31
N ARG A 329 9.71 -8.46 23.46
CA ARG A 329 11.12 -8.67 23.87
C ARG A 329 12.10 -8.07 22.85
N LYS A 330 11.86 -8.27 21.55
CA LYS A 330 12.70 -7.71 20.48
C LYS A 330 12.66 -6.18 20.47
N VAL A 331 11.49 -5.57 20.67
CA VAL A 331 11.37 -4.10 20.74
C VAL A 331 11.98 -3.57 22.05
N ALA A 332 11.89 -4.29 23.16
CA ALA A 332 12.59 -3.91 24.39
C ALA A 332 14.11 -3.90 24.17
N LEU A 333 14.67 -4.92 23.53
CA LEU A 333 16.08 -4.96 23.19
C LEU A 333 16.49 -3.81 22.25
N LEU A 334 15.66 -3.50 21.24
CA LEU A 334 15.88 -2.35 20.37
C LEU A 334 16.03 -1.05 21.18
N LYS A 335 15.15 -0.84 22.16
CA LYS A 335 15.20 0.37 23.03
C LYS A 335 16.51 0.43 23.82
N ASP A 336 16.95 -0.69 24.38
CA ASP A 336 18.21 -0.76 25.11
C ASP A 336 19.40 -0.42 24.19
N MET A 337 19.41 -0.97 22.97
CA MET A 337 20.46 -0.67 21.98
C MET A 337 20.51 0.82 21.62
N VAL A 338 19.35 1.45 21.36
CA VAL A 338 19.27 2.90 21.04
C VAL A 338 19.71 3.78 22.21
N CYS A 339 19.47 3.35 23.47
CA CYS A 339 19.90 4.11 24.64
C CYS A 339 21.41 3.97 24.95
N MET A 340 22.10 3.00 24.37
CA MET A 340 23.53 2.79 24.51
C MET A 340 24.37 3.61 23.50
N GLU A 341 23.78 4.06 22.41
CA GLU A 341 24.40 4.94 21.42
C GLU A 341 24.24 6.43 21.81
#